data_8789b18214398d9eb6678d3007550806
#
_entry.id   8789b18214398d9eb6678d3007550806
#
_cell.length_a   1.000
_cell.length_b   1.000
_cell.length_c   1.000
_cell.angle_alpha   90.00
_cell.angle_beta   90.00
_cell.angle_gamma   90.00
#
_symmetry.space_group_name_H-M   'P 1'
#
loop_
_entity.id
_entity.type
_entity.pdbx_description
1 polymer ?
#
loop_
_entity_poly.entity_id
_entity_poly.type
_entity_poly.pdbx_seq_one_letter_code
_entity_poly.pdbx_strand_id
1 'polypeptide(L)'
;MEESDLPIIATAAWSIPKKVASRFPEEGSGLQRYASVFDGVEINSTFYRRHKTSTFARWAGFVPDGFRFSVKMPKEISHTRAMIDVAEPFCSFIEDIAPLGEKRGPLLCQLPPSLAFESRTFDIAFKTMRNTDMGPIVIEARHKSWASLEARDLLKTYDIDRVLADPALVWPVEVFDTPPRYIRLHGKPKIYYSVYSDEEIEFFSKIVAPDGWCVFDNTASGAAIENALSMLGSSRAPRKTLRKGKRDPVAEDAAAKSANG
;
A
#
# COMPACT_ATOMS: atom_id res chain seq x y z
N MET A 1 23.13 6.34 4.93
CA MET A 1 21.69 6.03 4.94
C MET A 1 21.57 4.64 4.34
N GLU A 2 21.17 3.68 5.13
CA GLU A 2 20.90 2.34 4.62
C GLU A 2 19.64 2.38 3.75
N GLU A 3 19.53 1.50 2.76
CA GLU A 3 18.42 1.45 1.79
C GLU A 3 17.03 1.25 2.46
N SER A 4 17.02 0.93 3.76
CA SER A 4 15.84 0.75 4.62
C SER A 4 15.18 2.05 5.12
N ASP A 5 15.85 3.20 4.95
CA ASP A 5 15.39 4.48 5.51
C ASP A 5 14.70 5.41 4.49
N LEU A 6 14.40 4.91 3.30
CA LEU A 6 13.71 5.71 2.29
C LEU A 6 12.21 5.41 2.27
N PRO A 7 11.35 6.45 2.09
CA PRO A 7 9.91 6.24 2.02
C PRO A 7 9.55 5.38 0.80
N ILE A 8 8.52 4.57 0.96
CA ILE A 8 7.96 3.77 -0.13
C ILE A 8 7.08 4.68 -0.99
N ILE A 9 7.51 4.88 -2.25
CA ILE A 9 6.72 5.58 -3.26
C ILE A 9 5.88 4.54 -4.00
N ALA A 10 4.57 4.72 -3.99
CA ALA A 10 3.63 3.73 -4.48
C ALA A 10 2.46 4.37 -5.25
N THR A 11 1.69 3.55 -5.93
CA THR A 11 0.41 3.93 -6.53
C THR A 11 -0.71 3.04 -6.00
N ALA A 12 -1.95 3.51 -6.08
CA ALA A 12 -3.15 2.78 -5.66
C ALA A 12 -3.62 1.82 -6.78
N ALA A 13 -2.80 0.95 -7.18
CA ALA A 13 -2.83 -0.18 -8.12
C ALA A 13 -1.54 -0.20 -8.95
N TRP A 14 -1.25 -1.29 -9.65
CA TRP A 14 -0.04 -1.46 -10.47
C TRP A 14 -0.33 -1.46 -11.99
N SER A 15 -1.32 -0.68 -12.41
CA SER A 15 -1.63 -0.53 -13.84
C SER A 15 -0.60 0.39 -14.50
N ILE A 16 0.12 -0.08 -15.51
CA ILE A 16 1.14 0.68 -16.26
C ILE A 16 0.53 1.24 -17.53
N PRO A 17 0.29 2.56 -17.63
CA PRO A 17 -0.22 3.20 -18.83
C PRO A 17 0.76 3.07 -20.02
N LYS A 18 0.23 2.97 -21.25
CA LYS A 18 1.06 2.84 -22.47
C LYS A 18 2.12 3.94 -22.62
N LYS A 19 1.78 5.17 -22.23
CA LYS A 19 2.66 6.35 -22.34
C LYS A 19 3.96 6.27 -21.54
N VAL A 20 3.98 5.43 -20.47
CA VAL A 20 5.16 5.21 -19.63
C VAL A 20 5.68 3.78 -19.68
N ALA A 21 5.12 2.94 -20.54
CA ALA A 21 5.44 1.51 -20.59
C ALA A 21 6.93 1.23 -20.87
N SER A 22 7.60 2.11 -21.62
CA SER A 22 9.05 2.04 -21.89
C SER A 22 9.94 2.25 -20.66
N ARG A 23 9.39 2.77 -19.56
CA ARG A 23 10.08 2.92 -18.27
C ARG A 23 10.11 1.63 -17.45
N PHE A 24 9.46 0.57 -17.93
CA PHE A 24 9.32 -0.74 -17.29
C PHE A 24 9.84 -1.84 -18.21
N PRO A 25 10.32 -2.97 -17.65
CA PRO A 25 10.67 -4.14 -18.47
C PRO A 25 9.48 -4.58 -19.34
N GLU A 26 9.75 -5.14 -20.52
CA GLU A 26 8.71 -5.66 -21.40
C GLU A 26 8.17 -7.02 -20.90
N GLU A 27 9.05 -7.82 -20.30
CA GLU A 27 8.76 -9.18 -19.84
C GLU A 27 8.13 -9.19 -18.42
N GLY A 28 7.32 -10.22 -18.17
CA GLY A 28 6.68 -10.48 -16.89
C GLY A 28 5.23 -9.99 -16.81
N SER A 29 4.56 -10.36 -15.73
CA SER A 29 3.22 -9.87 -15.41
C SER A 29 3.24 -8.39 -15.09
N GLY A 30 2.07 -7.71 -15.16
CA GLY A 30 1.97 -6.29 -14.79
C GLY A 30 2.54 -5.98 -13.40
N LEU A 31 2.31 -6.87 -12.40
CA LEU A 31 2.86 -6.70 -11.05
C LEU A 31 4.39 -6.86 -11.02
N GLN A 32 4.94 -7.86 -11.73
CA GLN A 32 6.39 -8.06 -11.80
C GLN A 32 7.09 -6.86 -12.46
N ARG A 33 6.54 -6.35 -13.55
CA ARG A 33 7.02 -5.16 -14.24
C ARG A 33 6.97 -3.93 -13.33
N TYR A 34 5.87 -3.73 -12.61
CA TYR A 34 5.72 -2.66 -11.65
C TYR A 34 6.75 -2.77 -10.50
N ALA A 35 6.89 -3.95 -9.91
CA ALA A 35 7.80 -4.21 -8.78
C ALA A 35 9.29 -4.17 -9.16
N SER A 36 9.63 -4.09 -10.46
CA SER A 36 11.02 -3.85 -10.89
C SER A 36 11.44 -2.38 -10.76
N VAL A 37 10.48 -1.48 -10.55
CA VAL A 37 10.70 -0.01 -10.48
C VAL A 37 10.32 0.53 -9.11
N PHE A 38 9.20 0.09 -8.54
CA PHE A 38 8.67 0.54 -7.27
C PHE A 38 8.91 -0.50 -6.17
N ASP A 39 9.00 -0.01 -4.93
CA ASP A 39 9.23 -0.86 -3.75
C ASP A 39 7.95 -1.21 -3.00
N GLY A 40 6.81 -0.67 -3.42
CA GLY A 40 5.51 -0.98 -2.83
C GLY A 40 4.34 -0.57 -3.68
N VAL A 41 3.16 -1.07 -3.31
CA VAL A 41 1.88 -0.76 -3.96
C VAL A 41 0.75 -0.81 -2.94
N GLU A 42 -0.27 0.03 -3.12
CA GLU A 42 -1.53 -0.07 -2.37
C GLU A 42 -2.53 -0.94 -3.14
N ILE A 43 -3.00 -2.02 -2.51
CA ILE A 43 -4.04 -2.89 -3.08
C ILE A 43 -5.40 -2.29 -2.79
N ASN A 44 -6.01 -1.64 -3.78
CA ASN A 44 -7.35 -1.03 -3.65
C ASN A 44 -8.50 -1.99 -4.01
N SER A 45 -8.22 -3.07 -4.74
CA SER A 45 -9.26 -4.00 -5.20
C SER A 45 -9.95 -4.77 -4.08
N THR A 46 -9.28 -4.93 -2.94
CA THR A 46 -9.82 -5.53 -1.70
C THR A 46 -11.00 -4.75 -1.12
N PHE A 47 -11.06 -3.45 -1.39
CA PHE A 47 -12.18 -2.61 -0.96
C PHE A 47 -13.50 -3.02 -1.62
N TYR A 48 -13.45 -3.45 -2.88
CA TYR A 48 -14.65 -3.74 -3.68
C TYR A 48 -15.02 -5.22 -3.69
N ARG A 49 -14.04 -6.11 -3.52
CA ARG A 49 -14.25 -7.55 -3.60
C ARG A 49 -13.24 -8.33 -2.77
N ARG A 50 -13.68 -9.42 -2.20
CA ARG A 50 -12.82 -10.40 -1.55
C ARG A 50 -11.97 -11.14 -2.60
N HIS A 51 -10.68 -11.30 -2.33
CA HIS A 51 -9.79 -12.14 -3.13
C HIS A 51 -9.51 -13.45 -2.41
N LYS A 52 -9.25 -14.51 -3.17
CA LYS A 52 -8.82 -15.79 -2.60
C LYS A 52 -7.43 -15.65 -1.98
N THR A 53 -7.19 -16.34 -0.88
CA THR A 53 -5.88 -16.44 -0.20
C THR A 53 -4.75 -16.80 -1.16
N SER A 54 -5.01 -17.73 -2.12
CA SER A 54 -4.06 -18.10 -3.19
C SER A 54 -3.68 -16.95 -4.12
N THR A 55 -4.52 -15.92 -4.24
CA THR A 55 -4.21 -14.71 -5.02
C THR A 55 -3.13 -13.88 -4.34
N PHE A 56 -3.23 -13.69 -3.03
CA PHE A 56 -2.22 -12.99 -2.24
C PHE A 56 -0.89 -13.76 -2.20
N ALA A 57 -0.94 -15.09 -2.04
CA ALA A 57 0.25 -15.96 -2.13
C ALA A 57 0.97 -15.78 -3.48
N ARG A 58 0.22 -15.78 -4.58
CA ARG A 58 0.78 -15.55 -5.92
C ARG A 58 1.38 -14.16 -6.07
N TRP A 59 0.73 -13.10 -5.57
CA TRP A 59 1.27 -11.74 -5.60
C TRP A 59 2.56 -11.64 -4.80
N ALA A 60 2.58 -12.20 -3.58
CA ALA A 60 3.79 -12.24 -2.76
C ALA A 60 4.96 -12.97 -3.46
N GLY A 61 4.67 -14.05 -4.19
CA GLY A 61 5.67 -14.79 -4.96
C GLY A 61 6.16 -14.10 -6.24
N PHE A 62 5.46 -13.05 -6.71
CA PHE A 62 5.82 -12.34 -7.96
C PHE A 62 6.73 -11.14 -7.73
N VAL A 63 6.93 -10.70 -6.49
CA VAL A 63 7.67 -9.49 -6.16
C VAL A 63 8.92 -9.80 -5.35
N PRO A 64 9.96 -8.94 -5.40
CA PRO A 64 11.16 -9.07 -4.59
C PRO A 64 10.86 -9.10 -3.08
N ASP A 65 11.81 -9.60 -2.26
CA ASP A 65 11.63 -9.69 -0.80
C ASP A 65 11.48 -8.32 -0.13
N GLY A 66 12.15 -7.29 -0.65
CA GLY A 66 12.01 -5.91 -0.17
C GLY A 66 10.71 -5.21 -0.54
N PHE A 67 9.89 -5.80 -1.43
CA PHE A 67 8.64 -5.18 -1.86
C PHE A 67 7.54 -5.28 -0.80
N ARG A 68 6.71 -4.24 -0.65
CA ARG A 68 5.64 -4.19 0.35
C ARG A 68 4.27 -3.88 -0.28
N PHE A 69 3.23 -4.45 0.31
CA PHE A 69 1.83 -4.23 -0.05
C PHE A 69 1.11 -3.49 1.07
N SER A 70 0.71 -2.25 0.88
CA SER A 70 -0.37 -1.67 1.68
C SER A 70 -1.70 -2.25 1.20
N VAL A 71 -2.61 -2.56 2.11
CA VAL A 71 -3.87 -3.21 1.74
C VAL A 71 -5.05 -2.41 2.26
N LYS A 72 -5.90 -1.95 1.34
CA LYS A 72 -7.12 -1.21 1.72
C LYS A 72 -8.16 -2.18 2.29
N MET A 73 -8.67 -1.86 3.47
CA MET A 73 -9.71 -2.66 4.12
C MET A 73 -10.98 -2.75 3.27
N PRO A 74 -11.72 -3.88 3.35
CA PRO A 74 -12.99 -4.06 2.66
C PRO A 74 -14.02 -2.97 2.98
N LYS A 75 -14.80 -2.57 1.98
CA LYS A 75 -15.93 -1.65 2.12
C LYS A 75 -16.92 -2.10 3.19
N GLU A 76 -17.05 -3.40 3.38
CA GLU A 76 -17.92 -3.98 4.39
C GLU A 76 -17.61 -3.44 5.78
N ILE A 77 -16.32 -3.38 6.17
CA ILE A 77 -15.86 -2.93 7.49
C ILE A 77 -16.13 -1.43 7.66
N SER A 78 -15.57 -0.63 6.76
CA SER A 78 -15.49 0.82 6.93
C SER A 78 -16.72 1.59 6.49
N HIS A 79 -17.51 1.06 5.54
CA HIS A 79 -18.66 1.77 4.94
C HIS A 79 -19.98 1.08 5.28
N THR A 80 -20.13 -0.22 4.99
CA THR A 80 -21.40 -0.90 5.16
C THR A 80 -21.74 -1.09 6.63
N ARG A 81 -20.78 -1.55 7.42
CA ARG A 81 -20.92 -1.72 8.87
C ARG A 81 -20.60 -0.44 9.66
N ALA A 82 -20.04 0.57 9.01
CA ALA A 82 -19.65 1.83 9.66
C ALA A 82 -18.83 1.61 10.95
N MET A 83 -17.90 0.66 10.91
CA MET A 83 -17.05 0.24 12.03
C MET A 83 -17.79 -0.44 13.20
N ILE A 84 -19.04 -0.92 13.00
CA ILE A 84 -19.81 -1.67 14.01
C ILE A 84 -19.67 -3.17 13.73
N ASP A 85 -19.53 -3.98 14.78
CA ASP A 85 -19.43 -5.45 14.69
C ASP A 85 -18.39 -5.93 13.66
N VAL A 86 -17.19 -5.37 13.73
CA VAL A 86 -16.11 -5.63 12.76
C VAL A 86 -15.29 -6.89 13.04
N ALA A 87 -15.54 -7.62 14.14
CA ALA A 87 -14.71 -8.75 14.58
C ALA A 87 -14.58 -9.83 13.49
N GLU A 88 -15.68 -10.36 13.02
CA GLU A 88 -15.71 -11.44 12.04
C GLU A 88 -15.18 -10.97 10.67
N PRO A 89 -15.66 -9.85 10.06
CA PRO A 89 -15.16 -9.44 8.77
C PRO A 89 -13.69 -8.98 8.81
N PHE A 90 -13.21 -8.44 9.92
CA PHE A 90 -11.80 -8.10 10.05
C PHE A 90 -10.92 -9.34 10.23
N CYS A 91 -11.32 -10.32 11.02
CA CYS A 91 -10.62 -11.60 11.17
C CYS A 91 -10.50 -12.30 9.81
N SER A 92 -11.61 -12.47 9.10
CA SER A 92 -11.61 -13.05 7.74
C SER A 92 -10.72 -12.29 6.75
N PHE A 93 -10.69 -10.96 6.84
CA PHE A 93 -9.81 -10.15 6.00
C PHE A 93 -8.32 -10.39 6.32
N ILE A 94 -7.94 -10.47 7.61
CA ILE A 94 -6.56 -10.76 8.02
C ILE A 94 -6.15 -12.17 7.57
N GLU A 95 -7.03 -13.16 7.68
CA GLU A 95 -6.78 -14.53 7.18
C GLU A 95 -6.56 -14.56 5.66
N ASP A 96 -7.37 -13.82 4.89
CA ASP A 96 -7.22 -13.75 3.44
C ASP A 96 -5.86 -13.21 3.01
N ILE A 97 -5.37 -12.15 3.66
CA ILE A 97 -4.11 -11.48 3.32
C ILE A 97 -2.88 -12.09 4.01
N ALA A 98 -3.05 -13.05 4.92
CA ALA A 98 -1.95 -13.69 5.66
C ALA A 98 -0.80 -14.18 4.76
N PRO A 99 -1.03 -14.71 3.52
CA PRO A 99 0.05 -15.14 2.65
C PRO A 99 0.97 -14.02 2.11
N LEU A 100 0.64 -12.76 2.33
CA LEU A 100 1.59 -11.67 2.06
C LEU A 100 2.79 -11.74 3.02
N GLY A 101 2.62 -12.33 4.21
CA GLY A 101 3.70 -12.50 5.18
C GLY A 101 4.40 -11.18 5.51
N GLU A 102 5.71 -11.17 5.51
CA GLU A 102 6.56 -9.98 5.75
C GLU A 102 6.40 -8.90 4.66
N LYS A 103 5.85 -9.24 3.50
CA LYS A 103 5.58 -8.27 2.44
C LYS A 103 4.30 -7.45 2.69
N ARG A 104 3.55 -7.76 3.76
CA ARG A 104 2.42 -6.95 4.20
C ARG A 104 2.89 -5.66 4.85
N GLY A 105 2.51 -4.54 4.28
CA GLY A 105 2.65 -3.20 4.84
C GLY A 105 1.39 -2.76 5.60
N PRO A 106 1.14 -1.44 5.68
CA PRO A 106 0.00 -0.88 6.41
C PRO A 106 -1.37 -1.32 5.87
N LEU A 107 -2.32 -1.49 6.78
CA LEU A 107 -3.73 -1.64 6.45
C LEU A 107 -4.39 -0.26 6.38
N LEU A 108 -4.90 0.11 5.20
CA LEU A 108 -5.59 1.38 5.01
C LEU A 108 -7.08 1.26 5.36
N CYS A 109 -7.51 1.91 6.42
CA CYS A 109 -8.90 2.11 6.79
C CYS A 109 -9.39 3.47 6.28
N GLN A 110 -9.97 3.52 5.08
CA GLN A 110 -10.60 4.75 4.58
C GLN A 110 -12.05 4.79 5.01
N LEU A 111 -12.47 5.88 5.66
CA LEU A 111 -13.83 6.11 6.12
C LEU A 111 -14.62 6.99 5.14
N PRO A 112 -15.95 6.79 5.00
CA PRO A 112 -16.77 7.64 4.17
C PRO A 112 -16.99 9.02 4.80
N PRO A 113 -17.28 10.08 4.00
CA PRO A 113 -17.57 11.41 4.49
C PRO A 113 -18.77 11.49 5.44
N SER A 114 -19.69 10.54 5.37
CA SER A 114 -20.86 10.45 6.24
C SER A 114 -20.58 9.88 7.62
N LEU A 115 -19.39 9.26 7.85
CA LEU A 115 -19.10 8.60 9.10
C LEU A 115 -18.41 9.56 10.07
N ALA A 116 -19.24 10.16 10.95
CA ALA A 116 -18.75 11.00 12.03
C ALA A 116 -17.97 10.17 13.07
N PHE A 117 -17.01 10.81 13.74
CA PHE A 117 -16.35 10.23 14.90
C PHE A 117 -17.34 10.09 16.06
N GLU A 118 -17.43 8.89 16.61
CA GLU A 118 -18.17 8.54 17.82
C GLU A 118 -17.24 7.66 18.67
N SER A 119 -16.80 8.21 19.80
CA SER A 119 -15.71 7.66 20.62
C SER A 119 -15.91 6.21 21.00
N ARG A 120 -17.10 5.84 21.47
CA ARG A 120 -17.41 4.48 21.94
C ARG A 120 -17.38 3.47 20.81
N THR A 121 -17.96 3.79 19.68
CA THR A 121 -17.95 2.91 18.49
C THR A 121 -16.55 2.61 18.03
N PHE A 122 -15.72 3.68 17.91
CA PHE A 122 -14.35 3.52 17.43
C PHE A 122 -13.42 2.90 18.47
N ASP A 123 -13.64 3.12 19.77
CA ASP A 123 -12.90 2.43 20.83
C ASP A 123 -13.11 0.90 20.74
N ILE A 124 -14.36 0.46 20.61
CA ILE A 124 -14.71 -0.97 20.45
C ILE A 124 -14.09 -1.52 19.16
N ALA A 125 -14.23 -0.81 18.05
CA ALA A 125 -13.71 -1.26 16.76
C ALA A 125 -12.19 -1.39 16.78
N PHE A 126 -11.46 -0.37 17.23
CA PHE A 126 -10.00 -0.37 17.26
C PHE A 126 -9.45 -1.41 18.23
N LYS A 127 -10.07 -1.57 19.41
CA LYS A 127 -9.73 -2.64 20.34
C LYS A 127 -9.89 -4.02 19.70
N THR A 128 -11.00 -4.24 18.99
CA THR A 128 -11.26 -5.48 18.26
C THR A 128 -10.21 -5.74 17.18
N MET A 129 -9.87 -4.71 16.41
CA MET A 129 -8.86 -4.81 15.37
C MET A 129 -7.48 -5.12 15.95
N ARG A 130 -7.08 -4.46 17.05
CA ARG A 130 -5.79 -4.68 17.71
C ARG A 130 -5.70 -6.04 18.40
N ASN A 131 -6.80 -6.59 18.89
CA ASN A 131 -6.83 -7.96 19.42
C ASN A 131 -6.62 -9.02 18.32
N THR A 132 -6.90 -8.68 17.06
CA THR A 132 -6.76 -9.58 15.91
C THR A 132 -5.42 -9.39 15.20
N ASP A 133 -4.95 -8.15 15.08
CA ASP A 133 -3.74 -7.80 14.31
C ASP A 133 -2.97 -6.64 14.94
N MET A 134 -1.66 -6.86 15.14
CA MET A 134 -0.73 -5.87 15.72
C MET A 134 0.06 -5.10 14.64
N GLY A 135 -0.14 -5.40 13.38
CA GLY A 135 0.55 -4.71 12.29
C GLY A 135 0.11 -3.26 12.09
N PRO A 136 0.80 -2.48 11.27
CA PRO A 136 0.50 -1.08 11.08
C PRO A 136 -0.89 -0.86 10.45
N ILE A 137 -1.67 0.03 11.05
CA ILE A 137 -2.98 0.47 10.57
C ILE A 137 -2.92 1.98 10.36
N VAL A 138 -3.41 2.44 9.22
CA VAL A 138 -3.53 3.87 8.90
C VAL A 138 -4.98 4.22 8.59
N ILE A 139 -5.45 5.36 9.06
CA ILE A 139 -6.83 5.79 8.89
C ILE A 139 -6.93 7.06 8.03
N GLU A 140 -7.76 7.02 6.99
CA GLU A 140 -8.13 8.17 6.19
C GLU A 140 -9.57 8.57 6.51
N ALA A 141 -9.72 9.49 7.45
CA ALA A 141 -11.02 10.06 7.80
C ALA A 141 -11.43 11.15 6.82
N ARG A 142 -12.74 11.29 6.57
CA ARG A 142 -13.30 12.27 5.64
C ARG A 142 -14.40 13.14 6.24
N HIS A 143 -14.83 12.88 7.48
CA HIS A 143 -15.81 13.69 8.21
C HIS A 143 -15.09 14.64 9.19
N LYS A 144 -15.49 15.90 9.23
CA LYS A 144 -14.85 16.96 10.02
C LYS A 144 -14.71 16.68 11.52
N SER A 145 -15.59 15.85 12.11
CA SER A 145 -15.51 15.51 13.55
C SER A 145 -14.23 14.77 13.94
N TRP A 146 -13.52 14.17 12.98
CA TRP A 146 -12.23 13.52 13.20
C TRP A 146 -11.08 14.49 13.50
N ALA A 147 -11.30 15.80 13.32
CA ALA A 147 -10.32 16.82 13.71
C ALA A 147 -10.27 17.07 15.23
N SER A 148 -11.13 16.44 16.03
CA SER A 148 -11.17 16.60 17.48
C SER A 148 -9.93 16.03 18.16
N LEU A 149 -9.58 16.58 19.34
CA LEU A 149 -8.52 16.04 20.19
C LEU A 149 -8.84 14.63 20.65
N GLU A 150 -10.10 14.35 20.99
CA GLU A 150 -10.56 13.03 21.41
C GLU A 150 -10.31 11.97 20.33
N ALA A 151 -10.62 12.27 19.06
CA ALA A 151 -10.32 11.36 17.95
C ALA A 151 -8.81 11.11 17.82
N ARG A 152 -7.98 12.15 17.94
CA ARG A 152 -6.53 12.02 17.87
C ARG A 152 -5.97 11.17 19.02
N ASP A 153 -6.46 11.38 20.24
CA ASP A 153 -6.01 10.66 21.43
C ASP A 153 -6.41 9.18 21.34
N LEU A 154 -7.62 8.89 20.81
CA LEU A 154 -8.05 7.52 20.58
C LEU A 154 -7.18 6.80 19.55
N LEU A 155 -6.86 7.44 18.42
CA LEU A 155 -5.96 6.88 17.42
C LEU A 155 -4.58 6.56 18.01
N LYS A 156 -4.05 7.49 18.83
CA LYS A 156 -2.78 7.29 19.53
C LYS A 156 -2.82 6.13 20.51
N THR A 157 -3.94 5.97 21.26
CA THR A 157 -4.13 4.86 22.21
C THR A 157 -4.03 3.51 21.53
N TYR A 158 -4.51 3.42 20.31
CA TYR A 158 -4.49 2.18 19.53
C TYR A 158 -3.34 2.11 18.50
N ASP A 159 -2.35 2.99 18.57
CA ASP A 159 -1.22 3.04 17.61
C ASP A 159 -1.69 3.02 16.15
N ILE A 160 -2.68 3.86 15.83
CA ILE A 160 -3.22 4.02 14.49
C ILE A 160 -2.77 5.36 13.93
N ASP A 161 -2.02 5.33 12.82
CA ASP A 161 -1.53 6.53 12.17
C ASP A 161 -2.61 7.22 11.33
N ARG A 162 -2.53 8.55 11.26
CA ARG A 162 -3.39 9.38 10.41
C ARG A 162 -2.82 9.45 9.00
N VAL A 163 -3.68 9.33 8.00
CA VAL A 163 -3.31 9.57 6.60
C VAL A 163 -3.36 11.07 6.32
N LEU A 164 -2.26 11.63 5.81
CA LEU A 164 -2.29 12.93 5.14
C LEU A 164 -2.82 12.73 3.72
N ALA A 165 -4.07 13.13 3.47
CA ALA A 165 -4.66 13.11 2.14
C ALA A 165 -4.48 14.47 1.44
N ASP A 166 -4.27 14.47 0.13
CA ASP A 166 -4.35 15.69 -0.68
C ASP A 166 -5.38 15.50 -1.80
N PRO A 167 -6.42 16.36 -1.84
CA PRO A 167 -6.72 17.47 -0.92
C PRO A 167 -7.12 17.00 0.48
N ALA A 168 -6.66 17.74 1.50
CA ALA A 168 -6.94 17.43 2.89
C ALA A 168 -8.39 17.79 3.24
N LEU A 169 -9.18 16.80 3.66
CA LEU A 169 -10.56 17.03 4.11
C LEU A 169 -10.66 17.23 5.63
N VAL A 170 -9.75 16.64 6.41
CA VAL A 170 -9.79 16.62 7.87
C VAL A 170 -8.48 17.10 8.47
N TRP A 171 -7.35 16.55 8.02
CA TRP A 171 -6.04 16.78 8.60
C TRP A 171 -5.09 17.41 7.58
N PRO A 172 -5.02 18.75 7.50
CA PRO A 172 -4.01 19.42 6.70
C PRO A 172 -2.61 19.18 7.29
N VAL A 173 -1.57 19.44 6.51
CA VAL A 173 -0.19 19.12 6.90
C VAL A 173 0.24 19.78 8.22
N GLU A 174 -0.28 20.96 8.51
CA GLU A 174 0.06 21.78 9.69
C GLU A 174 -0.38 21.14 11.02
N VAL A 175 -1.28 20.14 10.99
CA VAL A 175 -1.73 19.46 12.21
C VAL A 175 -0.94 18.18 12.51
N PHE A 176 0.12 17.90 11.73
CA PHE A 176 1.01 16.78 11.98
C PHE A 176 2.24 17.27 12.77
N ASP A 177 2.38 16.82 14.01
CA ASP A 177 3.50 17.17 14.89
C ASP A 177 4.82 16.49 14.46
N THR A 178 4.72 15.43 13.65
CA THR A 178 5.84 14.66 13.07
C THR A 178 5.57 14.40 11.60
N PRO A 179 6.60 14.10 10.79
CA PRO A 179 6.41 13.73 9.40
C PRO A 179 5.35 12.64 9.24
N PRO A 180 4.35 12.81 8.34
CA PRO A 180 3.29 11.83 8.14
C PRO A 180 3.86 10.51 7.61
N ARG A 181 3.49 9.39 8.24
CA ARG A 181 3.92 8.05 7.84
C ARG A 181 3.11 7.49 6.66
N TYR A 182 2.00 8.10 6.32
CA TYR A 182 1.19 7.69 5.17
C TYR A 182 0.55 8.90 4.50
N ILE A 183 0.92 9.13 3.24
CA ILE A 183 0.38 10.21 2.41
C ILE A 183 -0.41 9.59 1.26
N ARG A 184 -1.62 10.11 0.97
CA ARG A 184 -2.41 9.72 -0.21
C ARG A 184 -2.72 10.92 -1.07
N LEU A 185 -2.26 10.88 -2.31
CA LEU A 185 -2.33 11.95 -3.30
C LEU A 185 -3.43 11.64 -4.32
N HIS A 186 -4.63 12.19 -4.05
CA HIS A 186 -5.83 11.93 -4.87
C HIS A 186 -5.92 12.79 -6.14
N GLY A 187 -5.10 13.86 -6.22
CA GLY A 187 -5.17 14.83 -7.30
C GLY A 187 -6.15 15.98 -7.05
N LYS A 188 -5.78 17.18 -7.48
CA LYS A 188 -6.59 18.41 -7.39
C LYS A 188 -6.37 19.29 -8.62
N PRO A 189 -7.40 20.04 -9.09
CA PRO A 189 -8.73 20.19 -8.49
C PRO A 189 -9.68 19.00 -8.73
N LYS A 190 -9.41 18.14 -9.73
CA LYS A 190 -10.25 16.99 -10.05
C LYS A 190 -9.70 15.71 -9.43
N ILE A 191 -10.33 15.27 -8.34
CA ILE A 191 -9.94 14.06 -7.59
C ILE A 191 -9.89 12.85 -8.53
N TYR A 192 -8.85 12.03 -8.40
CA TYR A 192 -8.47 10.86 -9.20
C TYR A 192 -7.98 11.14 -10.62
N TYR A 193 -8.06 12.40 -11.14
CA TYR A 193 -7.70 12.73 -12.50
C TYR A 193 -6.53 13.70 -12.64
N SER A 194 -6.45 14.71 -11.76
CA SER A 194 -5.46 15.77 -11.90
C SER A 194 -4.03 15.27 -11.65
N VAL A 195 -3.09 15.82 -12.41
CA VAL A 195 -1.66 15.59 -12.30
C VAL A 195 -1.11 16.51 -11.22
N TYR A 196 -0.13 16.08 -10.45
CA TYR A 196 0.66 16.92 -9.56
C TYR A 196 1.81 17.58 -10.33
N SER A 197 2.10 18.84 -10.02
CA SER A 197 3.29 19.52 -10.54
C SER A 197 4.56 19.01 -9.87
N ASP A 198 5.73 19.32 -10.48
CA ASP A 198 7.02 18.91 -9.91
C ASP A 198 7.27 19.59 -8.55
N GLU A 199 6.80 20.83 -8.34
CA GLU A 199 6.90 21.54 -7.07
C GLU A 199 6.04 20.86 -5.97
N GLU A 200 4.83 20.40 -6.31
CA GLU A 200 3.96 19.67 -5.38
C GLU A 200 4.57 18.29 -5.03
N ILE A 201 5.13 17.61 -6.03
CA ILE A 201 5.81 16.32 -5.81
C ILE A 201 7.04 16.52 -4.91
N GLU A 202 7.84 17.54 -5.15
CA GLU A 202 8.98 17.88 -4.30
C GLU A 202 8.55 18.22 -2.86
N PHE A 203 7.46 18.96 -2.70
CA PHE A 203 6.90 19.26 -1.39
C PHE A 203 6.56 17.97 -0.62
N PHE A 204 5.77 17.06 -1.22
CA PHE A 204 5.39 15.81 -0.56
C PHE A 204 6.58 14.88 -0.32
N SER A 205 7.59 14.89 -1.17
CA SER A 205 8.80 14.09 -0.96
C SER A 205 9.62 14.53 0.25
N LYS A 206 9.55 15.82 0.63
CA LYS A 206 10.26 16.37 1.79
C LYS A 206 9.54 16.16 3.12
N ILE A 207 8.21 16.01 3.09
CA ILE A 207 7.40 15.91 4.30
C ILE A 207 7.04 14.48 4.70
N VAL A 208 7.12 13.51 3.78
CA VAL A 208 6.86 12.10 4.11
C VAL A 208 7.93 11.58 5.07
N ALA A 209 7.51 10.80 6.08
CA ALA A 209 8.46 10.16 7.00
C ALA A 209 9.43 9.23 6.25
N PRO A 210 10.71 9.11 6.70
CA PRO A 210 11.68 8.24 6.03
C PRO A 210 11.22 6.78 5.88
N ASP A 211 10.52 6.24 6.89
CA ASP A 211 9.93 4.90 6.90
C ASP A 211 8.46 4.88 6.43
N GLY A 212 8.00 5.99 5.83
CA GLY A 212 6.62 6.21 5.46
C GLY A 212 6.26 5.78 4.04
N TRP A 213 5.04 6.07 3.67
CA TRP A 213 4.46 5.79 2.36
C TRP A 213 3.93 7.05 1.70
N CYS A 214 4.23 7.23 0.42
CA CYS A 214 3.58 8.22 -0.42
C CYS A 214 2.86 7.50 -1.59
N VAL A 215 1.53 7.48 -1.54
CA VAL A 215 0.69 6.73 -2.47
C VAL A 215 -0.06 7.67 -3.40
N PHE A 216 0.22 7.59 -4.69
CA PHE A 216 -0.53 8.30 -5.72
C PHE A 216 -1.81 7.56 -6.08
N ASP A 217 -2.97 8.15 -5.78
CA ASP A 217 -4.31 7.60 -6.04
C ASP A 217 -5.03 8.32 -7.21
N ASN A 218 -4.35 9.20 -7.93
CA ASN A 218 -4.86 9.84 -9.15
C ASN A 218 -4.75 8.91 -10.38
N THR A 219 -5.32 7.71 -10.22
CA THR A 219 -5.15 6.58 -11.16
C THR A 219 -6.08 6.62 -12.37
N ALA A 220 -7.22 7.34 -12.30
CA ALA A 220 -8.25 7.31 -13.35
C ALA A 220 -7.78 7.88 -14.70
N SER A 221 -6.87 8.85 -14.69
CA SER A 221 -6.24 9.41 -15.90
C SER A 221 -4.93 8.69 -16.27
N GLY A 222 -4.43 7.80 -15.41
CA GLY A 222 -3.12 7.19 -15.52
C GLY A 222 -1.98 8.11 -15.05
N ALA A 223 -2.28 9.24 -14.39
CA ALA A 223 -1.29 10.21 -13.92
C ALA A 223 -0.46 9.67 -12.72
N ALA A 224 -1.04 8.79 -11.90
CA ALA A 224 -0.39 8.27 -10.70
C ALA A 224 1.01 7.70 -10.94
N ILE A 225 1.18 6.89 -11.99
CA ILE A 225 2.49 6.30 -12.33
C ILE A 225 3.50 7.37 -12.75
N GLU A 226 3.09 8.37 -13.53
CA GLU A 226 3.99 9.45 -13.94
C GLU A 226 4.46 10.26 -12.75
N ASN A 227 3.52 10.68 -11.90
CA ASN A 227 3.85 11.41 -10.68
C ASN A 227 4.75 10.59 -9.74
N ALA A 228 4.46 9.29 -9.56
CA ALA A 228 5.30 8.41 -8.75
C ALA A 228 6.72 8.25 -9.34
N LEU A 229 6.85 8.13 -10.67
CA LEU A 229 8.15 8.10 -11.36
C LEU A 229 8.91 9.43 -11.22
N SER A 230 8.23 10.57 -11.27
CA SER A 230 8.83 11.89 -11.01
C SER A 230 9.38 11.96 -9.58
N MET A 231 8.61 11.48 -8.57
CA MET A 231 9.06 11.47 -7.18
C MET A 231 10.27 10.55 -6.95
N LEU A 232 10.36 9.42 -7.64
CA LEU A 232 11.53 8.53 -7.57
C LEU A 232 12.78 9.14 -8.22
N GLY A 233 12.61 10.20 -9.00
CA GLY A 233 13.67 10.79 -9.83
C GLY A 233 13.91 10.02 -11.10
N SER A 234 14.38 10.72 -12.15
CA SER A 234 14.57 10.17 -13.50
C SER A 234 15.75 9.18 -13.64
N SER A 235 16.47 8.87 -12.55
CA SER A 235 17.74 8.13 -12.57
C SER A 235 17.70 6.69 -12.05
N ARG A 236 16.54 6.17 -11.60
CA ARG A 236 16.44 4.75 -11.24
C ARG A 236 16.30 3.90 -12.51
N ALA A 237 17.40 3.29 -12.94
CA ALA A 237 17.33 2.23 -13.95
C ALA A 237 16.46 1.07 -13.42
N PRO A 238 15.68 0.37 -14.28
CA PRO A 238 14.89 -0.78 -13.87
C PRO A 238 15.78 -1.81 -13.14
N ARG A 239 15.32 -2.31 -11.98
CA ARG A 239 16.02 -3.39 -11.27
C ARG A 239 16.12 -4.60 -12.22
N LYS A 240 17.33 -5.15 -12.38
CA LYS A 240 17.54 -6.36 -13.20
C LYS A 240 16.64 -7.47 -12.64
N THR A 241 15.73 -7.97 -13.46
CA THR A 241 14.95 -9.17 -13.15
C THR A 241 15.92 -10.28 -12.75
N LEU A 242 15.73 -10.88 -11.57
CA LEU A 242 16.45 -12.08 -11.17
C LEU A 242 16.22 -13.14 -12.26
N ARG A 243 17.24 -13.39 -13.09
CA ARG A 243 17.25 -14.53 -13.99
C ARG A 243 17.02 -15.76 -13.11
N LYS A 244 15.95 -16.54 -13.37
CA LYS A 244 15.85 -17.90 -12.88
C LYS A 244 17.18 -18.58 -13.19
N GLY A 245 17.90 -19.01 -12.17
CA GLY A 245 19.14 -19.75 -12.35
C GLY A 245 18.87 -20.89 -13.32
N LYS A 246 19.64 -20.94 -14.40
CA LYS A 246 19.72 -22.14 -15.24
C LYS A 246 20.02 -23.28 -14.28
N ARG A 247 19.12 -24.26 -14.22
CA ARG A 247 19.48 -25.58 -13.68
C ARG A 247 20.64 -26.06 -14.53
N ASP A 248 21.81 -26.20 -13.91
CA ASP A 248 22.93 -26.88 -14.56
C ASP A 248 22.52 -28.32 -14.82
N PRO A 249 22.61 -28.82 -16.08
CA PRO A 249 22.35 -30.20 -16.42
C PRO A 249 23.65 -31.02 -16.22
N VAL A 250 24.08 -31.19 -14.95
CA VAL A 250 25.20 -32.13 -14.64
C VAL A 250 24.89 -32.81 -13.33
N ALA A 251 24.17 -33.94 -13.40
CA ALA A 251 24.23 -35.06 -12.45
C ALA A 251 23.25 -36.18 -12.83
N GLU A 252 23.23 -36.61 -14.08
CA GLU A 252 22.58 -37.88 -14.48
C GLU A 252 23.48 -38.65 -15.45
N ASP A 253 24.67 -39.04 -14.97
CA ASP A 253 25.49 -40.04 -15.70
C ASP A 253 26.51 -40.74 -14.79
N ALA A 254 26.10 -41.19 -13.59
CA ALA A 254 26.94 -41.96 -12.68
C ALA A 254 26.25 -43.17 -12.01
N ALA A 255 25.09 -43.61 -12.49
CA ALA A 255 24.37 -44.76 -11.90
C ALA A 255 24.07 -45.90 -12.88
N ALA A 256 24.74 -45.97 -14.00
CA ALA A 256 24.52 -47.03 -15.02
C ALA A 256 25.79 -47.84 -15.38
N LYS A 257 26.74 -48.02 -14.45
CA LYS A 257 27.88 -48.96 -14.63
C LYS A 257 28.26 -49.65 -13.32
N SER A 258 27.37 -50.45 -12.74
CA SER A 258 27.74 -51.51 -11.81
C SER A 258 26.58 -52.51 -11.63
N ALA A 259 26.13 -53.10 -12.72
CA ALA A 259 25.31 -54.30 -12.70
C ALA A 259 25.58 -55.09 -13.99
N ASN A 260 26.78 -55.66 -14.10
CA ASN A 260 27.14 -56.84 -14.87
C ASN A 260 28.64 -57.12 -14.65
N GLY A 261 28.87 -58.04 -13.73
CA GLY A 261 30.16 -58.61 -13.38
C GLY A 261 29.99 -59.50 -12.20
#